data_9140289751e263674d211d615223e4ce
#
_entry.id   9140289751e263674d211d615223e4ce
#
_cell.length_a   1.000
_cell.length_b   1.000
_cell.length_c   1.000
_cell.angle_alpha   90.00
_cell.angle_beta   90.00
_cell.angle_gamma   90.00
#
_symmetry.space_group_name_H-M   'P 1'
#
loop_
_entity.id
_entity.type
_entity.pdbx_description
1 polymer ?
#
loop_
_entity_poly.entity_id
_entity_poly.type
_entity_poly.pdbx_seq_one_letter_code
_entity_poly.pdbx_strand_id
1 'polypeptide(L)'
;MSRSRKPALAAALIAALALVLGACSSTGGKQAAEQSQVVEAGHANTPRYTIAMITHAAPGDTFWDIIRKGATAAAAKDNINFKYSNNDDPTQQATLIQDAINAKVAGIAVTDPDPQAICPTIKKAVAAGIPVVMFNAGVDNWQQCGAMEYFGQDETIAGVAAGKRLAATGAKHVLCVLQAQGQVQLEARCAGVKQGLGSEGTMTKLYVNGTDNSAMQSTMTAKLGQDKAIDAVITLGAPVALIAIQSIQAANSKAKLYTFDTNAAEIAKIKSGAVQWAVDQQPYVQGYEAIDSLWLYLTNGDTLGGGQTVLTGPSFIDSTNVAKVAQYAERGTR
;
A
#
# COMPACT_ATOMS: atom_id res chain seq x y z
N MET A 1 -24.28 86.64 -44.04
CA MET A 1 -24.57 85.22 -44.25
C MET A 1 -23.42 84.40 -43.70
N SER A 2 -23.58 84.00 -42.44
CA SER A 2 -22.58 83.28 -41.70
C SER A 2 -23.00 81.79 -41.63
N ARG A 3 -22.14 80.90 -42.09
CA ARG A 3 -22.30 79.49 -41.89
C ARG A 3 -21.24 78.96 -40.86
N SER A 4 -21.73 78.67 -39.74
CA SER A 4 -20.98 78.03 -38.64
C SER A 4 -20.45 76.65 -39.04
N ARG A 5 -19.15 76.49 -38.98
CA ARG A 5 -18.48 75.15 -39.00
C ARG A 5 -17.96 74.81 -37.61
N LYS A 6 -18.75 74.13 -36.84
CA LYS A 6 -18.28 73.41 -35.64
C LYS A 6 -19.36 72.43 -35.24
N PRO A 7 -19.27 71.13 -35.64
CA PRO A 7 -19.27 70.07 -34.66
C PRO A 7 -18.43 68.83 -35.02
N ALA A 8 -17.36 68.98 -35.86
CA ALA A 8 -16.58 67.80 -36.25
C ALA A 8 -15.42 67.42 -35.27
N LEU A 9 -14.98 68.35 -34.39
CA LEU A 9 -13.86 68.08 -33.49
C LEU A 9 -14.26 67.42 -32.18
N ALA A 10 -15.53 67.54 -31.76
CA ALA A 10 -15.99 66.94 -30.50
C ALA A 10 -16.21 65.40 -30.58
N ALA A 11 -16.58 64.88 -31.76
CA ALA A 11 -16.82 63.48 -31.98
C ALA A 11 -15.51 62.63 -32.07
N ALA A 12 -14.41 63.27 -32.54
CA ALA A 12 -13.12 62.58 -32.64
C ALA A 12 -12.41 62.37 -31.29
N LEU A 13 -12.65 63.28 -30.33
CA LEU A 13 -12.06 63.17 -28.99
C LEU A 13 -12.78 62.09 -28.08
N ILE A 14 -14.06 61.82 -28.29
CA ILE A 14 -14.79 60.78 -27.54
C ILE A 14 -14.47 59.37 -28.05
N ALA A 15 -14.19 59.25 -29.38
CA ALA A 15 -13.78 57.96 -29.94
C ALA A 15 -12.35 57.59 -29.57
N ALA A 16 -11.44 58.52 -29.32
CA ALA A 16 -10.08 58.27 -28.88
C ALA A 16 -10.01 57.89 -27.37
N LEU A 17 -10.93 58.40 -26.56
CA LEU A 17 -10.97 58.09 -25.12
C LEU A 17 -11.56 56.68 -24.84
N ALA A 18 -12.40 56.16 -25.74
CA ALA A 18 -12.96 54.80 -25.60
C ALA A 18 -11.97 53.68 -25.97
N LEU A 19 -10.92 53.97 -26.73
CA LEU A 19 -9.87 53.02 -27.12
C LEU A 19 -8.77 52.81 -26.06
N VAL A 20 -8.65 53.74 -25.08
CA VAL A 20 -7.61 53.66 -24.04
C VAL A 20 -8.13 52.92 -22.77
N LEU A 21 -9.45 52.76 -22.61
CA LEU A 21 -10.01 52.03 -21.47
C LEU A 21 -10.15 50.52 -21.71
N GLY A 22 -9.90 50.01 -22.91
CA GLY A 22 -9.92 48.59 -23.24
C GLY A 22 -8.57 47.84 -23.05
N ALA A 23 -7.46 48.56 -22.75
CA ALA A 23 -6.11 48.00 -22.77
C ALA A 23 -5.57 47.60 -21.39
N CYS A 24 -6.37 47.67 -20.35
CA CYS A 24 -5.96 47.25 -18.98
C CYS A 24 -6.90 46.20 -18.39
N SER A 25 -7.13 45.12 -19.13
CA SER A 25 -7.50 43.85 -18.47
C SER A 25 -6.24 43.00 -18.38
N SER A 26 -5.56 43.07 -17.25
CA SER A 26 -4.34 42.35 -16.96
C SER A 26 -4.53 40.80 -16.87
N THR A 27 -5.68 40.29 -17.28
CA THR A 27 -6.06 38.88 -17.19
C THR A 27 -6.49 38.25 -18.51
N GLY A 28 -6.71 39.02 -19.59
CA GLY A 28 -7.35 38.51 -20.80
C GLY A 28 -6.58 37.40 -21.54
N GLY A 29 -5.26 37.50 -21.59
CA GLY A 29 -4.43 36.46 -22.23
C GLY A 29 -4.21 35.24 -21.38
N LYS A 30 -4.11 35.42 -20.07
CA LYS A 30 -3.87 34.33 -19.14
C LYS A 30 -5.13 33.50 -18.89
N GLN A 31 -6.29 34.12 -18.73
CA GLN A 31 -7.57 33.42 -18.61
C GLN A 31 -7.96 32.61 -19.85
N ALA A 32 -7.65 33.09 -21.05
CA ALA A 32 -7.91 32.35 -22.29
C ALA A 32 -6.95 31.14 -22.40
N ALA A 33 -5.70 31.28 -21.96
CA ALA A 33 -4.75 30.16 -21.90
C ALA A 33 -5.09 29.16 -20.81
N GLU A 34 -5.56 29.63 -19.64
CA GLU A 34 -6.02 28.76 -18.56
C GLU A 34 -7.35 28.08 -18.90
N GLN A 35 -8.28 28.73 -19.63
CA GLN A 35 -9.52 28.08 -20.08
C GLN A 35 -9.32 27.07 -21.19
N SER A 36 -8.29 27.23 -22.03
CA SER A 36 -7.94 26.20 -23.04
C SER A 36 -7.17 25.00 -22.44
N GLN A 37 -6.78 25.09 -21.19
CA GLN A 37 -6.20 24.00 -20.41
C GLN A 37 -7.15 23.46 -19.33
N VAL A 38 -8.44 23.64 -19.45
CA VAL A 38 -9.40 22.87 -18.64
C VAL A 38 -9.30 21.43 -19.12
N VAL A 39 -8.31 20.71 -18.60
CA VAL A 39 -8.28 19.26 -18.56
C VAL A 39 -9.60 18.85 -17.91
N GLU A 40 -10.38 18.01 -18.57
CA GLU A 40 -11.56 17.42 -17.93
C GLU A 40 -11.16 16.98 -16.52
N ALA A 41 -11.83 17.53 -15.50
CA ALA A 41 -11.52 17.19 -14.13
C ALA A 41 -11.72 15.68 -13.95
N GLY A 42 -10.61 14.92 -13.78
CA GLY A 42 -10.74 13.49 -13.53
C GLY A 42 -9.52 12.64 -13.83
N HIS A 43 -8.73 12.91 -14.85
CA HIS A 43 -7.54 12.10 -15.15
C HIS A 43 -6.46 12.89 -15.90
N ALA A 44 -5.23 12.39 -15.87
CA ALA A 44 -4.10 12.98 -16.58
C ALA A 44 -4.29 12.92 -18.11
N ASN A 45 -3.94 13.98 -18.80
CA ASN A 45 -3.96 14.04 -20.27
C ASN A 45 -2.63 13.48 -20.83
N THR A 46 -2.40 12.18 -20.62
CA THR A 46 -1.20 11.46 -21.06
C THR A 46 -1.60 10.23 -21.88
N PRO A 47 -0.67 9.64 -22.66
CA PRO A 47 -0.91 8.36 -23.31
C PRO A 47 -1.43 7.33 -22.32
N ARG A 48 -2.39 6.50 -22.73
CA ARG A 48 -2.97 5.46 -21.88
C ARG A 48 -2.06 4.24 -21.84
N TYR A 49 -1.16 4.21 -20.86
CA TYR A 49 -0.26 3.07 -20.64
C TYR A 49 -1.02 1.88 -20.07
N THR A 50 -0.59 0.66 -20.44
CA THR A 50 -1.05 -0.57 -19.76
C THR A 50 -0.03 -0.93 -18.67
N ILE A 51 -0.45 -0.95 -17.42
CA ILE A 51 0.39 -1.34 -16.27
C ILE A 51 -0.22 -2.59 -15.63
N ALA A 52 0.61 -3.62 -15.42
CA ALA A 52 0.24 -4.84 -14.72
C ALA A 52 0.68 -4.77 -13.25
N MET A 53 -0.22 -5.11 -12.33
CA MET A 53 0.11 -5.36 -10.93
C MET A 53 -0.09 -6.85 -10.63
N ILE A 54 0.98 -7.49 -10.15
CA ILE A 54 1.01 -8.93 -9.87
C ILE A 54 1.37 -9.13 -8.40
N THR A 55 0.48 -9.80 -7.65
CA THR A 55 0.63 -10.00 -6.21
C THR A 55 0.58 -11.46 -5.81
N HIS A 56 1.06 -11.77 -4.61
CA HIS A 56 0.95 -13.09 -3.99
C HIS A 56 -0.31 -13.23 -3.11
N ALA A 57 -1.39 -12.57 -3.49
CA ALA A 57 -2.64 -12.61 -2.74
C ALA A 57 -3.21 -14.03 -2.70
N ALA A 58 -3.43 -14.54 -1.49
CA ALA A 58 -4.19 -15.76 -1.28
C ALA A 58 -5.70 -15.50 -1.45
N PRO A 59 -6.50 -16.51 -1.83
CA PRO A 59 -7.94 -16.37 -1.92
C PRO A 59 -8.56 -15.90 -0.59
N GLY A 60 -9.38 -14.85 -0.63
CA GLY A 60 -10.10 -14.33 0.53
C GLY A 60 -9.30 -13.42 1.47
N ASP A 61 -8.04 -13.13 1.17
CA ASP A 61 -7.25 -12.18 1.96
C ASP A 61 -7.62 -10.73 1.61
N THR A 62 -8.35 -10.09 2.52
CA THR A 62 -8.88 -8.73 2.36
C THR A 62 -7.82 -7.63 2.36
N PHE A 63 -6.60 -7.91 2.81
CA PHE A 63 -5.47 -6.98 2.75
C PHE A 63 -5.21 -6.49 1.32
N TRP A 64 -5.28 -7.42 0.36
CA TRP A 64 -5.03 -7.13 -1.06
C TRP A 64 -6.13 -6.30 -1.72
N ASP A 65 -7.35 -6.32 -1.18
CA ASP A 65 -8.42 -5.42 -1.64
C ASP A 65 -8.09 -3.96 -1.37
N ILE A 66 -7.42 -3.67 -0.24
CA ILE A 66 -7.00 -2.31 0.11
C ILE A 66 -5.88 -1.83 -0.83
N ILE A 67 -4.87 -2.67 -1.10
CA ILE A 67 -3.81 -2.40 -2.09
C ILE A 67 -4.42 -2.14 -3.46
N ARG A 68 -5.32 -3.02 -3.93
CA ARG A 68 -5.96 -2.89 -5.24
C ARG A 68 -6.80 -1.62 -5.36
N LYS A 69 -7.47 -1.18 -4.28
CA LYS A 69 -8.18 0.11 -4.26
C LYS A 69 -7.23 1.30 -4.45
N GLY A 70 -6.07 1.29 -3.78
CA GLY A 70 -5.04 2.31 -3.97
C GLY A 70 -4.54 2.35 -5.41
N ALA A 71 -4.17 1.20 -5.95
CA ALA A 71 -3.72 1.05 -7.32
C ALA A 71 -4.78 1.51 -8.34
N THR A 72 -6.06 1.15 -8.11
CA THR A 72 -7.17 1.57 -8.98
C THR A 72 -7.38 3.08 -8.95
N ALA A 73 -7.22 3.72 -7.77
CA ALA A 73 -7.35 5.17 -7.64
C ALA A 73 -6.25 5.92 -8.39
N ALA A 74 -4.98 5.47 -8.27
CA ALA A 74 -3.87 6.01 -9.05
C ALA A 74 -4.10 5.80 -10.55
N ALA A 75 -4.47 4.59 -10.97
CA ALA A 75 -4.72 4.26 -12.36
C ALA A 75 -5.83 5.12 -12.99
N ALA A 76 -6.90 5.41 -12.24
CA ALA A 76 -7.97 6.29 -12.70
C ALA A 76 -7.48 7.73 -12.87
N LYS A 77 -6.71 8.26 -11.89
CA LYS A 77 -6.11 9.60 -11.94
C LYS A 77 -5.15 9.74 -13.12
N ASP A 78 -4.33 8.72 -13.40
CA ASP A 78 -3.21 8.76 -14.33
C ASP A 78 -3.56 8.24 -15.74
N ASN A 79 -4.84 7.99 -16.01
CA ASN A 79 -5.31 7.44 -17.29
C ASN A 79 -4.67 6.09 -17.66
N ILE A 80 -4.45 5.20 -16.67
CA ILE A 80 -3.82 3.89 -16.85
C ILE A 80 -4.84 2.82 -17.20
N ASN A 81 -4.51 1.95 -18.16
CA ASN A 81 -5.19 0.68 -18.36
C ASN A 81 -4.62 -0.36 -17.36
N PHE A 82 -5.24 -0.40 -16.19
CA PHE A 82 -4.78 -1.22 -15.06
C PHE A 82 -5.16 -2.69 -15.25
N LYS A 83 -4.19 -3.58 -15.08
CA LYS A 83 -4.36 -5.04 -15.10
C LYS A 83 -3.90 -5.60 -13.76
N TYR A 84 -4.79 -6.31 -13.08
CA TYR A 84 -4.48 -6.97 -11.82
C TYR A 84 -4.54 -8.49 -11.98
N SER A 85 -3.52 -9.18 -11.46
CA SER A 85 -3.50 -10.64 -11.34
C SER A 85 -2.80 -11.04 -10.05
N ASN A 86 -3.10 -12.23 -9.54
CA ASN A 86 -2.50 -12.74 -8.32
C ASN A 86 -2.42 -14.26 -8.29
N ASN A 87 -1.46 -14.77 -7.57
CA ASN A 87 -1.37 -16.16 -7.18
C ASN A 87 -0.47 -16.28 -5.94
N ASP A 88 -0.86 -17.09 -4.96
CA ASP A 88 -0.10 -17.34 -3.72
C ASP A 88 0.99 -18.43 -3.89
N ASP A 89 0.98 -19.17 -5.01
CA ASP A 89 2.09 -20.02 -5.43
C ASP A 89 3.15 -19.19 -6.17
N PRO A 90 4.42 -19.13 -5.69
CA PRO A 90 5.45 -18.30 -6.30
C PRO A 90 5.77 -18.67 -7.75
N THR A 91 5.65 -19.94 -8.14
CA THR A 91 5.90 -20.39 -9.51
C THR A 91 4.81 -19.90 -10.46
N GLN A 92 3.56 -19.96 -10.00
CA GLN A 92 2.43 -19.42 -10.75
C GLN A 92 2.49 -17.89 -10.80
N GLN A 93 2.89 -17.23 -9.72
CA GLN A 93 3.11 -15.77 -9.73
C GLN A 93 4.20 -15.40 -10.76
N ALA A 94 5.30 -16.12 -10.83
CA ALA A 94 6.34 -15.91 -11.85
C ALA A 94 5.80 -16.11 -13.28
N THR A 95 4.85 -17.04 -13.49
CA THR A 95 4.17 -17.21 -14.79
C THR A 95 3.33 -15.99 -15.15
N LEU A 96 2.59 -15.41 -14.19
CA LEU A 96 1.82 -14.19 -14.42
C LEU A 96 2.71 -12.99 -14.80
N ILE A 97 3.92 -12.91 -14.23
CA ILE A 97 4.90 -11.89 -14.64
C ILE A 97 5.37 -12.14 -16.08
N GLN A 98 5.64 -13.39 -16.44
CA GLN A 98 6.03 -13.74 -17.81
C GLN A 98 4.91 -13.41 -18.82
N ASP A 99 3.65 -13.61 -18.45
CA ASP A 99 2.49 -13.24 -19.29
C ASP A 99 2.41 -11.73 -19.50
N ALA A 100 2.68 -10.92 -18.47
CA ALA A 100 2.75 -9.48 -18.59
C ALA A 100 3.89 -9.03 -19.54
N ILE A 101 5.07 -9.71 -19.48
CA ILE A 101 6.17 -9.46 -20.41
C ILE A 101 5.74 -9.78 -21.86
N ASN A 102 5.11 -10.94 -22.07
CA ASN A 102 4.63 -11.39 -23.39
C ASN A 102 3.57 -10.43 -23.94
N ALA A 103 2.72 -9.88 -23.09
CA ALA A 103 1.72 -8.88 -23.43
C ALA A 103 2.31 -7.48 -23.69
N LYS A 104 3.62 -7.29 -23.49
CA LYS A 104 4.35 -6.03 -23.69
C LYS A 104 3.71 -4.85 -22.94
N VAL A 105 3.36 -5.09 -21.66
CA VAL A 105 2.85 -4.01 -20.81
C VAL A 105 3.87 -2.89 -20.66
N ALA A 106 3.42 -1.67 -20.44
CA ALA A 106 4.32 -0.51 -20.32
C ALA A 106 5.08 -0.48 -18.98
N GLY A 107 4.54 -1.10 -17.93
CA GLY A 107 5.17 -1.19 -16.61
C GLY A 107 4.61 -2.34 -15.79
N ILE A 108 5.38 -2.81 -14.81
CA ILE A 108 4.99 -3.91 -13.90
C ILE A 108 5.19 -3.45 -12.46
N ALA A 109 4.13 -3.54 -11.65
CA ALA A 109 4.19 -3.48 -10.19
C ALA A 109 4.09 -4.89 -9.63
N VAL A 110 5.04 -5.34 -8.79
CA VAL A 110 5.12 -6.74 -8.38
C VAL A 110 5.55 -6.90 -6.92
N THR A 111 5.03 -7.93 -6.25
CA THR A 111 5.50 -8.38 -4.93
C THR A 111 6.42 -9.60 -5.08
N ASP A 112 7.43 -9.70 -4.22
CA ASP A 112 8.40 -10.81 -4.26
C ASP A 112 8.52 -11.50 -2.89
N PRO A 113 7.55 -12.39 -2.53
CA PRO A 113 7.59 -13.15 -1.28
C PRO A 113 8.58 -14.31 -1.29
N ASP A 114 9.03 -14.76 -2.47
CA ASP A 114 10.02 -15.81 -2.68
C ASP A 114 11.02 -15.38 -3.78
N PRO A 115 12.12 -14.70 -3.40
CA PRO A 115 13.08 -14.19 -4.37
C PRO A 115 13.77 -15.26 -5.22
N GLN A 116 13.82 -16.51 -4.78
CA GLN A 116 14.41 -17.59 -5.57
C GLN A 116 13.51 -17.95 -6.77
N ALA A 117 12.21 -17.95 -6.56
CA ALA A 117 11.25 -18.27 -7.61
C ALA A 117 10.93 -17.08 -8.53
N ILE A 118 10.80 -15.88 -7.99
CA ILE A 118 10.19 -14.72 -8.65
C ILE A 118 11.22 -13.77 -9.26
N CYS A 119 12.30 -13.44 -8.53
CA CYS A 119 13.32 -12.48 -8.97
C CYS A 119 13.93 -12.79 -10.36
N PRO A 120 14.15 -14.05 -10.75
CA PRO A 120 14.63 -14.36 -12.13
C PRO A 120 13.69 -13.85 -13.22
N THR A 121 12.36 -13.88 -12.99
CA THR A 121 11.38 -13.40 -13.98
C THR A 121 11.25 -11.87 -13.94
N ILE A 122 11.40 -11.24 -12.78
CA ILE A 122 11.53 -9.77 -12.67
C ILE A 122 12.72 -9.28 -13.51
N LYS A 123 13.89 -9.93 -13.41
CA LYS A 123 15.06 -9.62 -14.24
C LYS A 123 14.79 -9.73 -15.73
N LYS A 124 13.97 -10.70 -16.16
CA LYS A 124 13.57 -10.82 -17.58
C LYS A 124 12.72 -9.64 -18.02
N ALA A 125 11.79 -9.14 -17.16
CA ALA A 125 11.00 -7.95 -17.45
C ALA A 125 11.90 -6.73 -17.64
N VAL A 126 12.84 -6.51 -16.72
CA VAL A 126 13.82 -5.42 -16.79
C VAL A 126 14.68 -5.53 -18.06
N ALA A 127 15.19 -6.74 -18.38
CA ALA A 127 15.98 -6.99 -19.59
C ALA A 127 15.17 -6.76 -20.88
N ALA A 128 13.84 -6.91 -20.83
CA ALA A 128 12.95 -6.59 -21.94
C ALA A 128 12.64 -5.07 -22.05
N GLY A 129 13.23 -4.24 -21.19
CA GLY A 129 13.04 -2.80 -21.17
C GLY A 129 11.74 -2.35 -20.48
N ILE A 130 11.07 -3.23 -19.72
CA ILE A 130 9.86 -2.90 -18.96
C ILE A 130 10.28 -2.40 -17.58
N PRO A 131 9.93 -1.16 -17.18
CA PRO A 131 10.18 -0.67 -15.83
C PRO A 131 9.40 -1.49 -14.81
N VAL A 132 10.07 -1.85 -13.72
CA VAL A 132 9.50 -2.67 -12.64
C VAL A 132 9.60 -1.92 -11.33
N VAL A 133 8.49 -1.83 -10.62
CA VAL A 133 8.40 -1.38 -9.23
C VAL A 133 8.05 -2.57 -8.36
N MET A 134 8.80 -2.77 -7.27
CA MET A 134 8.45 -3.76 -6.27
C MET A 134 7.75 -3.10 -5.08
N PHE A 135 6.88 -3.83 -4.42
CA PHE A 135 6.17 -3.34 -3.25
C PHE A 135 5.77 -4.47 -2.30
N ASN A 136 5.48 -4.15 -1.05
CA ASN A 136 4.99 -5.03 0.01
C ASN A 136 5.95 -6.15 0.43
N ALA A 137 6.47 -6.96 -0.48
CA ALA A 137 7.40 -8.04 -0.22
C ALA A 137 8.65 -7.93 -1.10
N GLY A 138 9.82 -8.33 -0.57
CA GLY A 138 11.09 -8.31 -1.30
C GLY A 138 11.93 -7.06 -1.04
N VAL A 139 11.76 -6.38 0.10
CA VAL A 139 12.50 -5.16 0.46
C VAL A 139 14.02 -5.33 0.40
N ASP A 140 14.55 -6.50 0.75
CA ASP A 140 15.99 -6.76 0.73
C ASP A 140 16.54 -7.13 -0.66
N ASN A 141 15.65 -7.37 -1.65
CA ASN A 141 16.03 -7.92 -2.94
C ASN A 141 15.68 -7.05 -4.15
N TRP A 142 14.89 -6.00 -3.99
CA TRP A 142 14.34 -5.22 -5.11
C TRP A 142 15.43 -4.67 -6.04
N GLN A 143 16.53 -4.10 -5.50
CA GLN A 143 17.66 -3.60 -6.29
C GLN A 143 18.36 -4.73 -7.02
N GLN A 144 18.59 -5.86 -6.34
CA GLN A 144 19.23 -7.04 -6.91
C GLN A 144 18.38 -7.66 -8.03
N CYS A 145 17.04 -7.58 -7.93
CA CYS A 145 16.13 -8.02 -8.99
C CYS A 145 16.06 -7.02 -10.17
N GLY A 146 16.61 -5.82 -10.02
CA GLY A 146 16.63 -4.77 -11.03
C GLY A 146 15.38 -3.89 -11.04
N ALA A 147 14.54 -3.96 -10.02
CA ALA A 147 13.44 -3.02 -9.87
C ALA A 147 13.97 -1.60 -9.61
N MET A 148 13.25 -0.60 -10.11
CA MET A 148 13.68 0.80 -10.00
C MET A 148 13.33 1.42 -8.64
N GLU A 149 12.29 0.91 -7.97
CA GLU A 149 11.76 1.44 -6.70
C GLU A 149 11.13 0.33 -5.87
N TYR A 150 11.00 0.61 -4.56
CA TYR A 150 10.26 -0.23 -3.62
C TYR A 150 9.38 0.61 -2.70
N PHE A 151 8.10 0.24 -2.61
CA PHE A 151 7.12 0.84 -1.70
C PHE A 151 6.62 -0.21 -0.70
N GLY A 152 6.86 0.01 0.58
CA GLY A 152 6.41 -0.97 1.56
C GLY A 152 6.94 -0.70 2.96
N GLN A 153 6.83 -1.70 3.79
CA GLN A 153 7.38 -1.70 5.13
C GLN A 153 8.72 -2.47 5.13
N ASP A 154 9.68 -2.03 5.93
CA ASP A 154 10.78 -2.89 6.35
C ASP A 154 10.28 -3.80 7.47
N GLU A 155 10.18 -5.08 7.17
CA GLU A 155 9.53 -6.04 8.05
C GLU A 155 10.36 -6.39 9.28
N THR A 156 11.68 -6.26 9.18
CA THR A 156 12.57 -6.40 10.34
C THR A 156 12.40 -5.23 11.29
N ILE A 157 12.39 -3.99 10.77
CA ILE A 157 12.14 -2.78 11.58
C ILE A 157 10.77 -2.86 12.24
N ALA A 158 9.74 -3.25 11.49
CA ALA A 158 8.38 -3.37 12.01
C ALA A 158 8.27 -4.46 13.08
N GLY A 159 8.88 -5.62 12.84
CA GLY A 159 8.95 -6.71 13.82
C GLY A 159 9.66 -6.29 15.10
N VAL A 160 10.81 -5.62 14.99
CA VAL A 160 11.55 -5.09 16.16
C VAL A 160 10.72 -4.07 16.93
N ALA A 161 10.03 -3.16 16.24
CA ALA A 161 9.15 -2.20 16.89
C ALA A 161 7.98 -2.89 17.63
N ALA A 162 7.37 -3.90 17.00
CA ALA A 162 6.33 -4.70 17.62
C ALA A 162 6.84 -5.47 18.85
N GLY A 163 8.02 -6.12 18.74
CA GLY A 163 8.64 -6.85 19.84
C GLY A 163 8.98 -5.95 21.05
N LYS A 164 9.53 -4.75 20.80
CA LYS A 164 9.78 -3.75 21.87
C LYS A 164 8.47 -3.33 22.54
N ARG A 165 7.41 -3.13 21.75
CA ARG A 165 6.10 -2.76 22.30
C ARG A 165 5.48 -3.89 23.10
N LEU A 166 5.62 -5.16 22.68
CA LEU A 166 5.24 -6.34 23.47
C LEU A 166 5.99 -6.41 24.79
N ALA A 167 7.32 -6.25 24.79
CA ALA A 167 8.15 -6.23 25.99
C ALA A 167 7.68 -5.15 26.98
N ALA A 168 7.34 -3.96 26.50
CA ALA A 168 6.81 -2.86 27.31
C ALA A 168 5.45 -3.17 27.95
N THR A 169 4.68 -4.15 27.43
CA THR A 169 3.44 -4.63 28.08
C THR A 169 3.71 -5.67 29.16
N GLY A 170 4.95 -6.12 29.34
CA GLY A 170 5.34 -7.18 30.24
C GLY A 170 5.20 -8.60 29.67
N ALA A 171 4.94 -8.74 28.36
CA ALA A 171 4.85 -10.06 27.70
C ALA A 171 6.17 -10.82 27.81
N LYS A 172 6.09 -12.10 28.23
CA LYS A 172 7.26 -12.96 28.45
C LYS A 172 7.28 -14.17 27.51
N HIS A 173 6.13 -14.66 27.10
CA HIS A 173 5.99 -15.86 26.26
C HIS A 173 5.08 -15.56 25.06
N VAL A 174 5.70 -15.11 23.97
CA VAL A 174 4.98 -14.66 22.78
C VAL A 174 4.83 -15.80 21.78
N LEU A 175 3.62 -16.01 21.28
CA LEU A 175 3.33 -16.87 20.13
C LEU A 175 3.22 -16.01 18.88
N CYS A 176 4.16 -16.15 17.93
CA CYS A 176 4.08 -15.52 16.61
C CYS A 176 3.42 -16.49 15.63
N VAL A 177 2.23 -16.16 15.14
CA VAL A 177 1.43 -17.01 14.23
C VAL A 177 1.68 -16.60 12.80
N LEU A 178 2.28 -17.50 12.01
CA LEU A 178 2.71 -17.29 10.64
C LEU A 178 1.83 -18.11 9.69
N GLN A 179 1.03 -17.46 8.86
CA GLN A 179 0.00 -18.07 8.01
C GLN A 179 0.48 -18.58 6.65
N ALA A 180 1.70 -18.21 6.23
CA ALA A 180 2.28 -18.68 4.97
C ALA A 180 3.79 -18.91 5.15
N GLN A 181 4.14 -20.17 5.38
CA GLN A 181 5.52 -20.57 5.61
C GLN A 181 6.41 -20.26 4.40
N GLY A 182 7.61 -19.73 4.65
CA GLY A 182 8.61 -19.46 3.62
C GLY A 182 8.48 -18.08 2.96
N GLN A 183 7.41 -17.35 3.18
CA GLN A 183 7.31 -15.98 2.72
C GLN A 183 8.26 -15.08 3.50
N VAL A 184 9.24 -14.46 2.81
CA VAL A 184 10.35 -13.72 3.44
C VAL A 184 9.89 -12.60 4.36
N GLN A 185 8.84 -11.87 3.99
CA GLN A 185 8.32 -10.76 4.77
C GLN A 185 7.69 -11.23 6.10
N LEU A 186 6.99 -12.37 6.11
CA LEU A 186 6.37 -12.91 7.33
C LEU A 186 7.41 -13.51 8.28
N GLU A 187 8.42 -14.18 7.72
CA GLU A 187 9.55 -14.70 8.50
C GLU A 187 10.34 -13.55 9.17
N ALA A 188 10.56 -12.44 8.44
CA ALA A 188 11.23 -11.25 8.95
C ALA A 188 10.44 -10.58 10.09
N ARG A 189 9.09 -10.50 9.99
CA ARG A 189 8.23 -9.98 11.08
C ARG A 189 8.44 -10.77 12.38
N CYS A 190 8.34 -12.10 12.34
CA CYS A 190 8.55 -12.93 13.53
C CYS A 190 9.99 -12.83 14.05
N ALA A 191 11.00 -12.84 13.18
CA ALA A 191 12.39 -12.67 13.60
C ALA A 191 12.62 -11.32 14.29
N GLY A 192 12.07 -10.24 13.73
CA GLY A 192 12.11 -8.91 14.32
C GLY A 192 11.40 -8.84 15.68
N VAL A 193 10.22 -9.48 15.82
CA VAL A 193 9.52 -9.58 17.11
C VAL A 193 10.41 -10.22 18.17
N LYS A 194 11.07 -11.35 17.85
CA LYS A 194 12.00 -12.00 18.77
C LYS A 194 13.15 -11.07 19.16
N GLN A 195 13.73 -10.36 18.18
CA GLN A 195 14.80 -9.40 18.44
C GLN A 195 14.32 -8.25 19.34
N GLY A 196 13.13 -7.70 19.07
CA GLY A 196 12.57 -6.59 19.85
C GLY A 196 12.17 -6.96 21.27
N LEU A 197 11.79 -8.23 21.54
CA LEU A 197 11.54 -8.75 22.89
C LEU A 197 12.80 -8.76 23.76
N GLY A 198 13.98 -8.85 23.14
CA GLY A 198 15.25 -8.92 23.86
C GLY A 198 15.44 -10.25 24.62
N SER A 199 16.30 -10.21 25.67
CA SER A 199 16.67 -11.41 26.46
C SER A 199 15.61 -11.81 27.50
N GLU A 200 14.71 -10.91 27.86
CA GLU A 200 13.72 -11.14 28.92
C GLU A 200 12.43 -11.82 28.46
N GLY A 201 12.21 -11.90 27.14
CA GLY A 201 11.07 -12.55 26.52
C GLY A 201 11.47 -13.69 25.62
N THR A 202 10.60 -14.70 25.53
CA THR A 202 10.72 -15.81 24.58
C THR A 202 9.66 -15.71 23.51
N MET A 203 9.97 -16.19 22.30
CA MET A 203 9.01 -16.23 21.21
C MET A 203 9.05 -17.59 20.53
N THR A 204 7.88 -18.17 20.33
CA THR A 204 7.69 -19.41 19.56
C THR A 204 6.96 -19.07 18.27
N LYS A 205 7.46 -19.56 17.12
CA LYS A 205 6.72 -19.51 15.85
C LYS A 205 5.71 -20.65 15.79
N LEU A 206 4.52 -20.36 15.30
CA LEU A 206 3.50 -21.34 14.96
C LEU A 206 3.13 -21.16 13.49
N TYR A 207 3.44 -22.13 12.67
CA TYR A 207 3.01 -22.18 11.28
C TYR A 207 1.59 -22.72 11.20
N VAL A 208 0.74 -22.03 10.46
CA VAL A 208 -0.65 -22.43 10.20
C VAL A 208 -0.96 -22.32 8.70
N ASN A 209 -1.99 -23.02 8.24
CA ASN A 209 -2.46 -22.88 6.87
C ASN A 209 -3.41 -21.68 6.77
N GLY A 210 -2.95 -20.57 6.22
CA GLY A 210 -3.70 -19.32 6.09
C GLY A 210 -4.91 -19.39 5.15
N THR A 211 -5.00 -20.42 4.31
CA THR A 211 -6.14 -20.65 3.40
C THR A 211 -7.23 -21.57 3.97
N ASP A 212 -6.99 -22.15 5.17
CA ASP A 212 -7.94 -23.02 5.86
C ASP A 212 -8.21 -22.50 7.28
N ASN A 213 -9.27 -21.72 7.43
CA ASN A 213 -9.67 -21.11 8.69
C ASN A 213 -9.92 -22.16 9.80
N SER A 214 -10.48 -23.32 9.46
CA SER A 214 -10.78 -24.38 10.45
C SER A 214 -9.51 -25.05 10.95
N ALA A 215 -8.59 -25.40 10.05
CA ALA A 215 -7.29 -25.96 10.41
C ALA A 215 -6.45 -24.94 11.21
N MET A 216 -6.47 -23.68 10.80
CA MET A 216 -5.79 -22.57 11.49
C MET A 216 -6.31 -22.43 12.93
N GLN A 217 -7.63 -22.35 13.11
CA GLN A 217 -8.27 -22.27 14.43
C GLN A 217 -7.91 -23.47 15.31
N SER A 218 -8.02 -24.68 14.77
CA SER A 218 -7.71 -25.91 15.50
C SER A 218 -6.25 -25.95 15.95
N THR A 219 -5.32 -25.58 15.08
CA THR A 219 -3.88 -25.56 15.37
C THR A 219 -3.54 -24.55 16.46
N MET A 220 -4.06 -23.32 16.36
CA MET A 220 -3.86 -22.30 17.40
C MET A 220 -4.50 -22.70 18.74
N THR A 221 -5.72 -23.25 18.72
CA THR A 221 -6.43 -23.72 19.92
C THR A 221 -5.64 -24.82 20.63
N ALA A 222 -5.12 -25.80 19.87
CA ALA A 222 -4.30 -26.88 20.42
C ALA A 222 -3.02 -26.35 21.07
N LYS A 223 -2.29 -25.44 20.37
CA LYS A 223 -1.06 -24.84 20.91
C LYS A 223 -1.32 -24.07 22.21
N LEU A 224 -2.35 -23.23 22.24
CA LEU A 224 -2.73 -22.44 23.43
C LEU A 224 -3.30 -23.32 24.57
N GLY A 225 -3.88 -24.47 24.22
CA GLY A 225 -4.34 -25.46 25.17
C GLY A 225 -3.19 -26.18 25.87
N GLN A 226 -2.14 -26.55 25.13
CA GLN A 226 -0.97 -27.28 25.59
C GLN A 226 0.01 -26.40 26.35
N ASP A 227 0.20 -25.15 25.94
CA ASP A 227 1.20 -24.24 26.48
C ASP A 227 0.52 -23.04 27.18
N LYS A 228 0.26 -23.21 28.46
CA LYS A 228 -0.41 -22.19 29.29
C LYS A 228 0.50 -21.04 29.71
N ALA A 229 1.81 -21.13 29.42
CA ALA A 229 2.74 -20.03 29.65
C ALA A 229 2.62 -18.91 28.61
N ILE A 230 2.03 -19.18 27.44
CA ILE A 230 1.82 -18.16 26.41
C ILE A 230 0.92 -17.06 26.97
N ASP A 231 1.48 -15.84 27.08
CA ASP A 231 0.81 -14.64 27.60
C ASP A 231 0.47 -13.62 26.52
N ALA A 232 1.08 -13.75 25.33
CA ALA A 232 0.81 -12.91 24.17
C ALA A 232 0.76 -13.72 22.87
N VAL A 233 -0.18 -13.40 21.99
CA VAL A 233 -0.26 -13.89 20.62
C VAL A 233 -0.10 -12.70 19.69
N ILE A 234 0.82 -12.81 18.73
CA ILE A 234 0.93 -11.84 17.64
C ILE A 234 0.69 -12.54 16.30
N THR A 235 -0.30 -12.07 15.55
CA THR A 235 -0.62 -12.56 14.21
C THR A 235 -0.05 -11.62 13.16
N LEU A 236 0.20 -12.13 11.95
CA LEU A 236 0.88 -11.38 10.91
C LEU A 236 -0.08 -10.84 9.83
N GLY A 237 -1.37 -10.84 10.13
CA GLY A 237 -2.42 -10.30 9.27
C GLY A 237 -3.76 -10.20 9.98
N ALA A 238 -4.58 -9.22 9.63
CA ALA A 238 -5.88 -8.96 10.25
C ALA A 238 -6.87 -10.15 10.16
N PRO A 239 -7.00 -10.89 9.05
CA PRO A 239 -7.86 -12.07 8.99
C PRO A 239 -7.44 -13.14 10.01
N VAL A 240 -6.13 -13.36 10.21
CA VAL A 240 -5.59 -14.32 11.16
C VAL A 240 -5.91 -13.91 12.61
N ALA A 241 -5.89 -12.61 12.91
CA ALA A 241 -6.26 -12.08 14.22
C ALA A 241 -7.72 -12.41 14.57
N LEU A 242 -8.63 -12.34 13.60
CA LEU A 242 -10.04 -12.69 13.84
C LEU A 242 -10.22 -14.17 14.21
N ILE A 243 -9.44 -15.07 13.62
CA ILE A 243 -9.43 -16.50 13.98
C ILE A 243 -8.73 -16.71 15.33
N ALA A 244 -7.65 -15.98 15.61
CA ALA A 244 -6.93 -16.07 16.88
C ALA A 244 -7.81 -15.69 18.08
N ILE A 245 -8.74 -14.74 17.95
CA ILE A 245 -9.73 -14.42 18.99
C ILE A 245 -10.52 -15.67 19.37
N GLN A 246 -11.04 -16.39 18.38
CA GLN A 246 -11.82 -17.62 18.61
C GLN A 246 -10.96 -18.72 19.23
N SER A 247 -9.70 -18.84 18.80
CA SER A 247 -8.76 -19.85 19.33
C SER A 247 -8.38 -19.59 20.80
N ILE A 248 -8.15 -18.33 21.17
CA ILE A 248 -7.88 -17.90 22.56
C ILE A 248 -9.07 -18.25 23.46
N GLN A 249 -10.29 -17.96 22.99
CA GLN A 249 -11.52 -18.29 23.72
C GLN A 249 -11.71 -19.79 23.86
N ALA A 250 -11.58 -20.56 22.77
CA ALA A 250 -11.76 -22.01 22.77
C ALA A 250 -10.72 -22.74 23.64
N ALA A 251 -9.48 -22.23 23.70
CA ALA A 251 -8.42 -22.76 24.55
C ALA A 251 -8.53 -22.31 26.02
N ASN A 252 -9.49 -21.45 26.35
CA ASN A 252 -9.58 -20.77 27.65
C ASN A 252 -8.23 -20.15 28.06
N SER A 253 -7.54 -19.50 27.07
CA SER A 253 -6.25 -18.85 27.26
C SER A 253 -6.41 -17.43 27.79
N LYS A 254 -5.44 -16.96 28.59
CA LYS A 254 -5.35 -15.58 29.07
C LYS A 254 -4.46 -14.70 28.21
N ALA A 255 -3.91 -15.24 27.13
CA ALA A 255 -3.02 -14.51 26.22
C ALA A 255 -3.71 -13.29 25.62
N LYS A 256 -3.03 -12.15 25.60
CA LYS A 256 -3.48 -10.94 24.90
C LYS A 256 -3.14 -11.04 23.43
N LEU A 257 -3.99 -10.49 22.57
CA LEU A 257 -3.84 -10.54 21.13
C LEU A 257 -3.35 -9.23 20.56
N TYR A 258 -2.40 -9.33 19.66
CA TYR A 258 -1.79 -8.27 18.88
C TYR A 258 -1.70 -8.73 17.42
N THR A 259 -1.63 -7.80 16.47
CA THR A 259 -1.57 -8.19 15.06
C THR A 259 -0.73 -7.24 14.22
N PHE A 260 -0.43 -7.68 13.02
CA PHE A 260 -0.09 -6.83 11.90
C PHE A 260 -1.35 -6.66 11.04
N ASP A 261 -1.39 -5.55 10.31
CA ASP A 261 -2.42 -5.14 9.38
C ASP A 261 -3.79 -4.85 10.00
N THR A 262 -4.57 -4.11 9.27
CA THR A 262 -5.92 -3.70 9.66
C THR A 262 -6.93 -4.03 8.57
N ASN A 263 -8.18 -4.17 8.97
CA ASN A 263 -9.36 -4.13 8.13
C ASN A 263 -10.55 -3.65 8.98
N ALA A 264 -11.72 -3.44 8.39
CA ALA A 264 -12.89 -2.93 9.11
C ALA A 264 -13.28 -3.82 10.30
N ALA A 265 -13.21 -5.15 10.15
CA ALA A 265 -13.58 -6.09 11.21
C ALA A 265 -12.55 -6.08 12.35
N GLU A 266 -11.25 -6.02 12.04
CA GLU A 266 -10.16 -5.97 13.01
C GLU A 266 -10.16 -4.64 13.77
N ILE A 267 -10.37 -3.50 13.11
CA ILE A 267 -10.52 -2.18 13.75
C ILE A 267 -11.63 -2.20 14.82
N ALA A 268 -12.74 -2.89 14.58
CA ALA A 268 -13.79 -3.07 15.58
C ALA A 268 -13.30 -3.89 16.81
N LYS A 269 -12.34 -4.80 16.60
CA LYS A 269 -11.74 -5.60 17.68
C LYS A 269 -10.72 -4.81 18.51
N ILE A 270 -10.01 -3.86 17.91
CA ILE A 270 -9.19 -2.90 18.67
C ILE A 270 -10.10 -1.98 19.50
N LYS A 271 -11.17 -1.45 18.93
CA LYS A 271 -12.14 -0.62 19.67
C LYS A 271 -12.73 -1.35 20.89
N SER A 272 -13.00 -2.64 20.78
CA SER A 272 -13.54 -3.46 21.87
C SER A 272 -12.50 -3.97 22.87
N GLY A 273 -11.19 -3.79 22.58
CA GLY A 273 -10.10 -4.30 23.39
C GLY A 273 -9.80 -5.80 23.21
N ALA A 274 -10.46 -6.48 22.28
CA ALA A 274 -10.16 -7.87 21.94
C ALA A 274 -8.79 -8.02 21.24
N VAL A 275 -8.37 -7.02 20.48
CA VAL A 275 -7.02 -6.83 19.96
C VAL A 275 -6.44 -5.57 20.61
N GLN A 276 -5.22 -5.66 21.13
CA GLN A 276 -4.61 -4.55 21.87
C GLN A 276 -4.09 -3.46 20.95
N TRP A 277 -3.44 -3.86 19.86
CA TRP A 277 -2.97 -2.97 18.78
C TRP A 277 -2.65 -3.77 17.52
N ALA A 278 -2.61 -3.05 16.39
CA ALA A 278 -2.11 -3.53 15.11
C ALA A 278 -0.91 -2.71 14.64
N VAL A 279 0.04 -3.36 13.96
CA VAL A 279 1.04 -2.68 13.13
C VAL A 279 0.42 -2.44 11.77
N ASP A 280 0.34 -1.19 11.37
CA ASP A 280 -0.22 -0.79 10.08
C ASP A 280 0.89 -0.37 9.13
N GLN A 281 0.91 -0.94 7.95
CA GLN A 281 1.86 -0.66 6.88
C GLN A 281 1.27 0.20 5.76
N GLN A 282 0.05 0.71 5.90
CA GLN A 282 -0.64 1.57 4.94
C GLN A 282 -0.76 0.95 3.54
N PRO A 283 -1.44 -0.19 3.38
CA PRO A 283 -1.48 -0.95 2.12
C PRO A 283 -2.06 -0.15 0.95
N TYR A 284 -3.02 0.76 1.19
CA TYR A 284 -3.56 1.64 0.16
C TYR A 284 -2.46 2.49 -0.50
N VAL A 285 -1.55 3.05 0.32
CA VAL A 285 -0.43 3.86 -0.17
C VAL A 285 0.52 3.01 -1.01
N GLN A 286 0.82 1.78 -0.59
CA GLN A 286 1.67 0.87 -1.37
C GLN A 286 1.12 0.62 -2.78
N GLY A 287 -0.18 0.32 -2.87
CA GLY A 287 -0.83 0.10 -4.16
C GLY A 287 -0.90 1.37 -5.02
N TYR A 288 -1.17 2.51 -4.38
CA TYR A 288 -1.26 3.81 -5.05
C TYR A 288 0.10 4.22 -5.63
N GLU A 289 1.13 4.26 -4.80
CA GLU A 289 2.48 4.70 -5.20
C GLU A 289 3.12 3.77 -6.23
N ALA A 290 2.88 2.46 -6.14
CA ALA A 290 3.41 1.51 -7.12
C ALA A 290 2.89 1.76 -8.55
N ILE A 291 1.68 2.29 -8.70
CA ILE A 291 1.13 2.65 -10.02
C ILE A 291 1.49 4.07 -10.41
N ASP A 292 1.38 5.02 -9.48
CA ASP A 292 1.68 6.44 -9.71
C ASP A 292 3.15 6.65 -10.10
N SER A 293 4.08 5.98 -9.43
CA SER A 293 5.52 6.06 -9.76
C SER A 293 5.85 5.50 -11.13
N LEU A 294 5.22 4.40 -11.55
CA LEU A 294 5.36 3.89 -12.91
C LEU A 294 4.85 4.89 -13.95
N TRP A 295 3.75 5.58 -13.67
CA TRP A 295 3.24 6.63 -14.54
C TRP A 295 4.21 7.82 -14.61
N LEU A 296 4.74 8.30 -13.47
CA LEU A 296 5.75 9.35 -13.41
C LEU A 296 6.98 8.99 -14.25
N TYR A 297 7.47 7.76 -14.11
CA TYR A 297 8.61 7.28 -14.88
C TYR A 297 8.31 7.23 -16.39
N LEU A 298 7.16 6.69 -16.79
CA LEU A 298 6.79 6.54 -18.19
C LEU A 298 6.50 7.88 -18.89
N THR A 299 6.11 8.91 -18.15
CA THR A 299 5.78 10.22 -18.69
C THR A 299 6.95 11.21 -18.66
N ASN A 300 7.74 11.19 -17.59
CA ASN A 300 8.75 12.21 -17.31
C ASN A 300 10.14 11.63 -17.02
N GLY A 301 10.29 10.31 -16.81
CA GLY A 301 11.53 9.70 -16.37
C GLY A 301 11.83 9.92 -14.89
N ASP A 302 10.85 10.40 -14.11
CA ASP A 302 11.02 10.69 -12.69
C ASP A 302 10.97 9.41 -11.86
N THR A 303 11.73 9.39 -10.75
CA THR A 303 11.78 8.30 -9.77
C THR A 303 11.62 8.85 -8.36
N LEU A 304 11.07 8.02 -7.46
CA LEU A 304 10.90 8.34 -6.04
C LEU A 304 11.98 7.67 -5.18
N GLY A 305 12.10 8.14 -3.95
CA GLY A 305 12.97 7.51 -2.95
C GLY A 305 14.48 7.71 -3.14
N GLY A 306 14.94 8.32 -4.26
CA GLY A 306 16.37 8.56 -4.49
C GLY A 306 17.24 7.30 -4.45
N GLY A 307 16.73 6.17 -4.93
CA GLY A 307 17.40 4.86 -4.90
C GLY A 307 17.31 4.15 -3.55
N GLN A 308 16.47 4.65 -2.63
CA GLN A 308 16.19 4.05 -1.33
C GLN A 308 14.75 3.53 -1.27
N THR A 309 14.48 2.66 -0.33
CA THR A 309 13.15 2.17 -0.02
C THR A 309 12.23 3.31 0.41
N VAL A 310 11.04 3.42 -0.15
CA VAL A 310 10.01 4.34 0.31
C VAL A 310 9.13 3.63 1.33
N LEU A 311 9.36 3.94 2.61
CA LEU A 311 8.69 3.26 3.72
C LEU A 311 7.26 3.77 3.90
N THR A 312 6.30 2.84 3.97
CA THR A 312 4.88 3.11 4.27
C THR A 312 4.47 2.74 5.69
N GLY A 313 5.39 2.22 6.48
CA GLY A 313 5.23 1.81 7.88
C GLY A 313 6.59 1.49 8.53
N PRO A 314 6.57 1.06 9.81
CA PRO A 314 5.41 0.74 10.64
C PRO A 314 4.75 1.95 11.29
N SER A 315 3.43 1.91 11.42
CA SER A 315 2.67 2.74 12.36
C SER A 315 1.82 1.84 13.27
N PHE A 316 1.40 2.35 14.43
CA PHE A 316 0.60 1.54 15.35
C PHE A 316 -0.81 2.09 15.46
N ILE A 317 -1.79 1.21 15.34
CA ILE A 317 -3.20 1.49 15.60
C ILE A 317 -3.58 0.81 16.91
N ASP A 318 -4.06 1.60 17.87
CA ASP A 318 -4.49 1.13 19.19
C ASP A 318 -5.73 1.90 19.67
N SER A 319 -6.14 1.69 20.93
CA SER A 319 -7.30 2.33 21.52
C SER A 319 -7.24 3.87 21.51
N THR A 320 -6.04 4.48 21.44
CA THR A 320 -5.85 5.94 21.48
C THR A 320 -6.10 6.63 20.14
N ASN A 321 -5.95 5.90 19.03
CA ASN A 321 -6.05 6.47 17.69
C ASN A 321 -7.02 5.72 16.75
N VAL A 322 -7.49 4.53 17.12
CA VAL A 322 -8.37 3.70 16.29
C VAL A 322 -9.63 4.44 15.81
N ALA A 323 -10.16 5.35 16.59
CA ALA A 323 -11.33 6.15 16.21
C ALA A 323 -11.06 7.03 14.96
N LYS A 324 -9.83 7.52 14.80
CA LYS A 324 -9.41 8.36 13.67
C LYS A 324 -9.33 7.59 12.35
N VAL A 325 -8.99 6.29 12.41
CA VAL A 325 -8.82 5.45 11.20
C VAL A 325 -10.06 4.64 10.85
N ALA A 326 -11.00 4.49 11.76
CA ALA A 326 -12.18 3.63 11.60
C ALA A 326 -12.98 3.93 10.32
N GLN A 327 -13.25 5.19 10.04
CA GLN A 327 -14.01 5.60 8.85
C GLN A 327 -13.27 5.24 7.53
N TYR A 328 -11.95 5.19 7.55
CA TYR A 328 -11.13 4.79 6.39
C TYR A 328 -11.14 3.28 6.23
N ALA A 329 -11.07 2.53 7.33
CA ALA A 329 -11.21 1.08 7.32
C ALA A 329 -12.59 0.63 6.82
N GLU A 330 -13.68 1.31 7.23
CA GLU A 330 -15.04 1.06 6.73
C GLU A 330 -15.15 1.29 5.21
N ARG A 331 -14.43 2.27 4.65
CA ARG A 331 -14.33 2.49 3.21
C ARG A 331 -13.40 1.48 2.50
N GLY A 332 -12.66 0.67 3.25
CA GLY A 332 -11.65 -0.24 2.74
C GLY A 332 -10.45 0.48 2.13
N THR A 333 -10.04 1.60 2.72
CA THR A 333 -8.86 2.37 2.31
C THR A 333 -7.79 2.39 3.42
N ARG A 334 -8.02 1.61 4.49
CA ARG A 334 -7.07 1.43 5.58
C ARG A 334 -7.19 0.04 6.20
#